data_026c1e7895de05270490205555ef1d6d
#
_entry.id   026c1e7895de05270490205555ef1d6d
#
_cell.length_a   1.000
_cell.length_b   1.000
_cell.length_c   1.000
_cell.angle_alpha   90.00
_cell.angle_beta   90.00
_cell.angle_gamma   90.00
#
_symmetry.space_group_name_H-M   'P 1'
#
loop_
_entity.id
_entity.type
_entity.pdbx_description
1 polymer ?
#
loop_
_entity_poly.entity_id
_entity_poly.type
_entity_poly.pdbx_seq_one_letter_code
_entity_poly.pdbx_strand_id
1 'polypeptide(L)'
;MRFALLGDHPDGVDMACALAECGRHQLLVCTSPLSAEALRRLGGEVRRVSDIEEVLADPAVEAVIVAGHVGVRPAQLRRALQSERHALCVHPPDQTPEIAYEAAMIRNDTGCILLPLLPEATHPAIRRLADFVRRKDGSNSPIGNFRLLTMERAVEGEVLDGVWIAGHKPSFPGWDILRTVGSEIQEVSAFAEAEEFREGEPVLVAGRFEQGGLFHVHLLPHERRPSWRLAVIGSAGRVELLFPQGWNGPAILNWADADGETHEEYWQYWDPWLALIDTFEQALQRVSQTRQSPTWQDAIRALELDDAARRGVEKRRSSVLEYQEATEEVGFKGTMTLVGCSLIWGVLLLLILSVWWPKLGLLIVPLIVLFLGLQLLRYLVPKQREK
;
A
#
# COMPACT_ATOMS: atom_id res chain seq x y z
N MET A 1 13.55 19.44 -6.79
CA MET A 1 13.60 19.21 -5.34
C MET A 1 14.88 18.53 -4.93
N ARG A 2 15.26 18.67 -3.67
CA ARG A 2 16.47 18.09 -3.09
C ARG A 2 16.07 16.99 -2.12
N PHE A 3 16.58 15.78 -2.37
CA PHE A 3 16.20 14.56 -1.67
C PHE A 3 17.32 14.07 -0.76
N ALA A 4 16.92 13.31 0.26
CA ALA A 4 17.79 12.43 1.02
C ALA A 4 17.33 10.98 0.88
N LEU A 5 18.27 10.01 0.91
CA LEU A 5 17.99 8.57 0.91
C LEU A 5 18.28 8.00 2.30
N LEU A 6 17.27 7.46 2.95
CA LEU A 6 17.34 6.86 4.28
C LEU A 6 17.33 5.34 4.17
N GLY A 7 18.49 4.74 4.05
CA GLY A 7 18.66 3.29 3.88
C GLY A 7 19.24 2.91 2.52
N ASP A 8 19.17 1.62 2.19
CA ASP A 8 19.83 0.99 1.03
C ASP A 8 18.96 -0.07 0.33
N HIS A 9 17.66 -0.09 0.62
CA HIS A 9 16.76 -1.00 -0.09
C HIS A 9 16.83 -0.75 -1.60
N PRO A 10 16.92 -1.82 -2.44
CA PRO A 10 17.09 -1.68 -3.89
C PRO A 10 16.10 -0.71 -4.54
N ASP A 11 14.81 -0.85 -4.25
CA ASP A 11 13.78 0.03 -4.81
C ASP A 11 13.99 1.51 -4.45
N GLY A 12 14.45 1.77 -3.22
CA GLY A 12 14.76 3.15 -2.80
C GLY A 12 15.99 3.71 -3.49
N VAL A 13 17.01 2.89 -3.71
CA VAL A 13 18.21 3.25 -4.45
C VAL A 13 17.88 3.50 -5.92
N ASP A 14 17.10 2.63 -6.56
CA ASP A 14 16.69 2.79 -7.95
C ASP A 14 15.81 4.04 -8.14
N MET A 15 14.89 4.30 -7.20
CA MET A 15 14.10 5.53 -7.19
C MET A 15 14.98 6.78 -7.05
N ALA A 16 16.01 6.75 -6.19
CA ALA A 16 16.96 7.85 -6.04
C ALA A 16 17.76 8.08 -7.33
N CYS A 17 18.21 7.01 -7.99
CA CYS A 17 18.89 7.09 -9.28
C CYS A 17 17.98 7.69 -10.35
N ALA A 18 16.75 7.23 -10.48
CA ALA A 18 15.79 7.76 -11.46
C ALA A 18 15.47 9.24 -11.24
N LEU A 19 15.34 9.67 -9.97
CA LEU A 19 15.17 11.09 -9.62
C LEU A 19 16.37 11.95 -10.05
N ALA A 20 17.59 11.46 -9.90
CA ALA A 20 18.79 12.15 -10.35
C ALA A 20 18.89 12.15 -11.88
N GLU A 21 18.65 11.01 -12.53
CA GLU A 21 18.69 10.84 -14.00
C GLU A 21 17.66 11.70 -14.73
N CYS A 22 16.49 11.97 -14.15
CA CYS A 22 15.50 12.85 -14.75
C CYS A 22 15.92 14.34 -14.80
N GLY A 23 16.99 14.72 -14.09
CA GLY A 23 17.58 16.06 -14.09
C GLY A 23 16.76 17.16 -13.41
N ARG A 24 15.58 16.83 -12.88
CA ARG A 24 14.69 17.78 -12.17
C ARG A 24 14.88 17.78 -10.65
N HIS A 25 15.56 16.74 -10.14
CA HIS A 25 15.76 16.51 -8.73
C HIS A 25 17.23 16.21 -8.44
N GLN A 26 17.63 16.36 -7.19
CA GLN A 26 18.99 16.10 -6.75
C GLN A 26 19.02 15.31 -5.44
N LEU A 27 19.81 14.25 -5.38
CA LEU A 27 20.14 13.56 -4.14
C LEU A 27 21.29 14.29 -3.44
N LEU A 28 21.05 14.82 -2.25
CA LEU A 28 22.05 15.55 -1.45
C LEU A 28 22.83 14.65 -0.52
N VAL A 29 22.13 13.71 0.12
CA VAL A 29 22.66 12.93 1.24
C VAL A 29 22.05 11.54 1.30
N CYS A 30 22.84 10.56 1.74
CA CYS A 30 22.38 9.20 2.03
C CYS A 30 22.85 8.73 3.41
N THR A 31 22.10 7.82 4.04
CA THR A 31 22.48 7.28 5.35
C THR A 31 23.28 5.97 5.25
N SER A 32 23.15 5.23 4.15
CA SER A 32 23.82 3.96 3.91
C SER A 32 24.87 4.08 2.79
N PRO A 33 25.87 3.19 2.75
CA PRO A 33 26.83 3.14 1.65
C PRO A 33 26.10 2.71 0.36
N LEU A 34 26.41 3.39 -0.74
CA LEU A 34 25.85 3.08 -2.05
C LEU A 34 26.88 2.27 -2.88
N SER A 35 26.40 1.43 -3.77
CA SER A 35 27.24 0.70 -4.71
C SER A 35 27.94 1.64 -5.70
N ALA A 36 29.07 1.21 -6.27
CA ALA A 36 29.77 1.99 -7.28
C ALA A 36 28.90 2.25 -8.53
N GLU A 37 27.97 1.36 -8.83
CA GLU A 37 27.02 1.54 -9.91
C GLU A 37 25.98 2.62 -9.59
N ALA A 38 25.37 2.56 -8.40
CA ALA A 38 24.45 3.59 -7.95
C ALA A 38 25.11 4.98 -7.93
N LEU A 39 26.34 5.09 -7.41
CA LEU A 39 27.08 6.37 -7.41
C LEU A 39 27.34 6.90 -8.81
N ARG A 40 27.61 6.03 -9.78
CA ARG A 40 27.76 6.46 -11.20
C ARG A 40 26.43 7.00 -11.77
N ARG A 41 25.31 6.33 -11.50
CA ARG A 41 23.98 6.76 -11.92
C ARG A 41 23.55 8.09 -11.26
N LEU A 42 23.95 8.32 -10.02
CA LEU A 42 23.70 9.55 -9.27
C LEU A 42 24.58 10.74 -9.70
N GLY A 43 25.53 10.52 -10.61
CA GLY A 43 26.38 11.59 -11.16
C GLY A 43 27.57 11.97 -10.30
N GLY A 44 27.95 11.17 -9.30
CA GLY A 44 29.13 11.39 -8.51
C GLY A 44 28.99 11.08 -7.01
N GLU A 45 29.81 11.74 -6.19
CA GLU A 45 29.82 11.57 -4.75
C GLU A 45 28.57 12.19 -4.11
N VAL A 46 27.86 11.37 -3.31
CA VAL A 46 26.75 11.79 -2.44
C VAL A 46 27.27 11.89 -1.01
N ARG A 47 26.99 12.97 -0.31
CA ARG A 47 27.34 13.13 1.11
C ARG A 47 26.71 12.00 1.92
N ARG A 48 27.52 11.32 2.72
CA ARG A 48 27.04 10.27 3.62
C ARG A 48 26.97 10.79 5.05
N VAL A 49 25.81 10.55 5.70
CA VAL A 49 25.55 10.92 7.09
C VAL A 49 24.92 9.72 7.77
N SER A 50 25.42 9.30 8.94
CA SER A 50 24.89 8.14 9.65
C SER A 50 23.69 8.46 10.53
N ASP A 51 23.55 9.72 10.95
CA ASP A 51 22.47 10.17 11.82
C ASP A 51 21.30 10.74 11.00
N ILE A 52 20.13 10.13 11.13
CA ILE A 52 18.92 10.59 10.48
C ILE A 52 18.50 12.00 10.96
N GLU A 53 18.75 12.34 12.22
CA GLU A 53 18.37 13.63 12.77
C GLU A 53 19.21 14.76 12.13
N GLU A 54 20.48 14.50 11.82
CA GLU A 54 21.31 15.44 11.06
C GLU A 54 20.75 15.66 9.64
N VAL A 55 20.30 14.59 8.99
CA VAL A 55 19.69 14.66 7.66
C VAL A 55 18.39 15.46 7.69
N LEU A 56 17.53 15.20 8.67
CA LEU A 56 16.21 15.85 8.78
C LEU A 56 16.29 17.31 9.26
N ALA A 57 17.34 17.66 10.02
CA ALA A 57 17.61 19.03 10.43
C ALA A 57 18.15 19.91 9.29
N ASP A 58 18.66 19.33 8.21
CA ASP A 58 19.20 20.09 7.07
C ASP A 58 18.04 20.77 6.30
N PRO A 59 17.94 22.12 6.32
CA PRO A 59 16.87 22.83 5.61
C PRO A 59 16.95 22.68 4.09
N ALA A 60 18.11 22.22 3.59
CA ALA A 60 18.26 21.95 2.18
C ALA A 60 17.54 20.68 1.72
N VAL A 61 17.24 19.75 2.59
CA VAL A 61 16.49 18.53 2.31
C VAL A 61 14.99 18.85 2.31
N GLU A 62 14.34 18.72 1.16
CA GLU A 62 12.91 19.01 0.98
C GLU A 62 12.06 17.74 1.05
N ALA A 63 12.63 16.60 0.62
CA ALA A 63 11.96 15.31 0.60
C ALA A 63 12.92 14.17 0.96
N VAL A 64 12.37 13.06 1.39
CA VAL A 64 13.16 11.87 1.74
C VAL A 64 12.62 10.62 1.03
N ILE A 65 13.54 9.70 0.70
CA ILE A 65 13.21 8.35 0.30
C ILE A 65 13.47 7.46 1.50
N VAL A 66 12.41 6.90 2.06
CA VAL A 66 12.48 5.98 3.21
C VAL A 66 12.71 4.58 2.69
N ALA A 67 13.93 4.11 2.76
CA ALA A 67 14.42 2.86 2.19
C ALA A 67 15.25 2.03 3.18
N GLY A 68 15.08 2.26 4.46
CA GLY A 68 15.68 1.42 5.50
C GLY A 68 15.10 0.02 5.50
N HIS A 69 15.77 -0.87 6.22
CA HIS A 69 15.22 -2.19 6.54
C HIS A 69 13.82 -2.07 7.17
N VAL A 70 12.92 -3.01 6.90
CA VAL A 70 11.52 -2.95 7.36
C VAL A 70 11.38 -2.71 8.86
N GLY A 71 12.29 -3.23 9.70
CA GLY A 71 12.27 -3.00 11.15
C GLY A 71 12.64 -1.59 11.61
N VAL A 72 13.33 -0.80 10.79
CA VAL A 72 13.70 0.61 11.12
C VAL A 72 12.88 1.62 10.31
N ARG A 73 12.30 1.19 9.20
CA ARG A 73 11.50 2.01 8.29
C ARG A 73 10.34 2.75 8.98
N PRO A 74 9.60 2.14 9.94
CA PRO A 74 8.54 2.82 10.69
C PRO A 74 9.03 4.08 11.42
N ALA A 75 10.17 3.97 12.10
CA ALA A 75 10.75 5.11 12.81
C ALA A 75 11.24 6.20 11.85
N GLN A 76 11.89 5.80 10.76
CA GLN A 76 12.35 6.73 9.72
C GLN A 76 11.18 7.50 9.10
N LEU A 77 10.09 6.80 8.76
CA LEU A 77 8.91 7.39 8.16
C LEU A 77 8.23 8.40 9.09
N ARG A 78 8.02 8.01 10.35
CA ARG A 78 7.45 8.89 11.38
C ARG A 78 8.28 10.16 11.54
N ARG A 79 9.59 10.03 11.71
CA ARG A 79 10.50 11.17 11.91
C ARG A 79 10.53 12.11 10.70
N ALA A 80 10.56 11.55 9.49
CA ALA A 80 10.53 12.32 8.26
C ALA A 80 9.27 13.20 8.16
N LEU A 81 8.09 12.61 8.40
CA LEU A 81 6.82 13.33 8.34
C LEU A 81 6.68 14.37 9.47
N GLN A 82 7.11 14.04 10.71
CA GLN A 82 7.14 14.97 11.83
C GLN A 82 8.08 16.15 11.61
N SER A 83 9.12 15.98 10.79
CA SER A 83 10.05 17.04 10.38
C SER A 83 9.55 17.78 9.12
N GLU A 84 8.27 17.60 8.76
CA GLU A 84 7.61 18.26 7.62
C GLU A 84 8.33 18.01 6.28
N ARG A 85 8.92 16.81 6.10
CA ARG A 85 9.53 16.40 4.83
C ARG A 85 8.54 15.59 4.01
N HIS A 86 8.46 15.88 2.71
CA HIS A 86 7.77 14.98 1.79
C HIS A 86 8.45 13.62 1.80
N ALA A 87 7.68 12.54 1.69
CA ALA A 87 8.22 11.19 1.79
C ALA A 87 7.79 10.28 0.64
N LEU A 88 8.78 9.59 0.07
CA LEU A 88 8.61 8.41 -0.77
C LEU A 88 9.02 7.22 0.07
N CYS A 89 8.15 6.23 0.25
CA CYS A 89 8.42 5.11 1.16
C CYS A 89 8.40 3.78 0.43
N VAL A 90 9.46 3.00 0.57
CA VAL A 90 9.49 1.63 0.07
C VAL A 90 8.37 0.82 0.73
N HIS A 91 7.64 0.05 -0.06
CA HIS A 91 6.58 -0.83 0.42
C HIS A 91 7.15 -2.23 0.77
N PRO A 92 6.70 -2.87 1.85
CA PRO A 92 5.79 -2.36 2.89
C PRO A 92 6.49 -1.42 3.88
N PRO A 93 5.82 -0.39 4.39
CA PRO A 93 6.40 0.51 5.40
C PRO A 93 6.65 -0.20 6.73
N ASP A 94 5.90 -1.23 7.05
CA ASP A 94 6.04 -2.12 8.21
C ASP A 94 5.39 -3.47 7.89
N GLN A 95 5.41 -4.38 8.84
CA GLN A 95 4.75 -5.70 8.77
C GLN A 95 3.25 -5.64 9.05
N THR A 96 2.79 -4.56 9.69
CA THR A 96 1.42 -4.36 10.13
C THR A 96 0.89 -3.00 9.65
N PRO A 97 -0.43 -2.82 9.54
CA PRO A 97 -1.00 -1.60 9.00
C PRO A 97 -0.92 -0.38 9.94
N GLU A 98 -0.58 -0.55 11.24
CA GLU A 98 -0.64 0.51 12.24
C GLU A 98 0.21 1.74 11.87
N ILE A 99 1.46 1.52 11.44
CA ILE A 99 2.34 2.61 11.02
C ILE A 99 1.83 3.33 9.77
N ALA A 100 1.17 2.61 8.88
CA ALA A 100 0.63 3.21 7.67
C ALA A 100 -0.54 4.16 8.00
N TYR A 101 -1.38 3.82 8.98
CA TYR A 101 -2.41 4.72 9.51
C TYR A 101 -1.81 5.91 10.23
N GLU A 102 -0.82 5.68 11.12
CA GLU A 102 -0.13 6.76 11.83
C GLU A 102 0.51 7.76 10.86
N ALA A 103 1.20 7.25 9.83
CA ALA A 103 1.81 8.08 8.79
C ALA A 103 0.76 8.89 8.01
N ALA A 104 -0.42 8.32 7.74
CA ALA A 104 -1.52 9.04 7.11
C ALA A 104 -2.04 10.18 7.98
N MET A 105 -2.12 9.99 9.30
CA MET A 105 -2.51 11.04 10.24
C MET A 105 -1.49 12.18 10.27
N ILE A 106 -0.20 11.86 10.45
CA ILE A 106 0.87 12.88 10.47
C ILE A 106 0.91 13.64 9.13
N ARG A 107 0.75 12.94 8.00
CA ARG A 107 0.67 13.57 6.67
C ARG A 107 -0.49 14.57 6.59
N ASN A 108 -1.66 14.23 7.14
CA ASN A 108 -2.83 15.12 7.11
C ASN A 108 -2.59 16.38 7.95
N ASP A 109 -1.93 16.24 9.11
CA ASP A 109 -1.60 17.35 10.01
C ASP A 109 -0.52 18.27 9.42
N THR A 110 0.49 17.70 8.76
CA THR A 110 1.63 18.44 8.19
C THR A 110 1.40 18.93 6.76
N GLY A 111 0.43 18.36 6.04
CA GLY A 111 0.21 18.63 4.62
C GLY A 111 1.31 18.12 3.71
N CYS A 112 2.19 17.26 4.20
CA CYS A 112 3.25 16.63 3.43
C CYS A 112 2.71 15.67 2.38
N ILE A 113 3.45 15.49 1.28
CA ILE A 113 3.18 14.43 0.32
C ILE A 113 3.80 13.15 0.86
N LEU A 114 3.02 12.09 0.84
CA LEU A 114 3.44 10.76 1.22
C LEU A 114 3.01 9.78 0.12
N LEU A 115 3.99 9.17 -0.55
CA LEU A 115 3.78 8.25 -1.66
C LEU A 115 4.47 6.90 -1.38
N PRO A 116 3.79 5.77 -1.55
CA PRO A 116 4.42 4.46 -1.48
C PRO A 116 5.13 4.13 -2.80
N LEU A 117 6.24 3.42 -2.73
CA LEU A 117 6.86 2.83 -3.90
C LEU A 117 6.12 1.52 -4.27
N LEU A 118 5.03 1.66 -5.01
CA LEU A 118 4.18 0.60 -5.56
C LEU A 118 4.02 0.81 -7.07
N PRO A 119 5.07 0.58 -7.85
CA PRO A 119 5.07 0.93 -9.27
C PRO A 119 4.25 -0.03 -10.13
N GLU A 120 4.09 -1.28 -9.73
CA GLU A 120 3.58 -2.37 -10.57
C GLU A 120 2.19 -2.08 -11.16
N ALA A 121 1.28 -1.53 -10.37
CA ALA A 121 -0.08 -1.17 -10.81
C ALA A 121 -0.10 0.00 -11.83
N THR A 122 1.00 0.74 -11.96
CA THR A 122 1.09 1.84 -12.91
C THR A 122 1.52 1.37 -14.31
N HIS A 123 1.92 0.10 -14.46
CA HIS A 123 2.34 -0.46 -15.74
C HIS A 123 1.24 -0.32 -16.80
N PRO A 124 1.55 0.18 -18.02
CA PRO A 124 0.54 0.43 -19.04
C PRO A 124 -0.25 -0.81 -19.45
N ALA A 125 0.40 -2.00 -19.48
CA ALA A 125 -0.28 -3.25 -19.76
C ALA A 125 -1.29 -3.65 -18.67
N ILE A 126 -0.99 -3.37 -17.38
CA ILE A 126 -1.92 -3.60 -16.26
C ILE A 126 -3.12 -2.66 -16.38
N ARG A 127 -2.89 -1.38 -16.69
CA ARG A 127 -3.97 -0.42 -16.95
C ARG A 127 -4.83 -0.83 -18.13
N ARG A 128 -4.18 -1.31 -19.19
CA ARG A 128 -4.89 -1.85 -20.37
C ARG A 128 -5.74 -3.07 -20.05
N LEU A 129 -5.23 -4.00 -19.22
CA LEU A 129 -5.99 -5.13 -18.71
C LEU A 129 -7.21 -4.69 -17.90
N ALA A 130 -7.04 -3.67 -17.03
CA ALA A 130 -8.13 -3.10 -16.24
C ALA A 130 -9.25 -2.48 -17.12
N ASP A 131 -8.92 -1.93 -18.27
CA ASP A 131 -9.91 -1.37 -19.20
C ASP A 131 -10.91 -2.41 -19.71
N PHE A 132 -10.49 -3.68 -19.86
CA PHE A 132 -11.41 -4.76 -20.23
C PHE A 132 -12.45 -5.05 -19.14
N VAL A 133 -12.07 -4.90 -17.88
CA VAL A 133 -12.97 -5.10 -16.73
C VAL A 133 -13.91 -3.91 -16.53
N ARG A 134 -13.42 -2.68 -16.73
CA ARG A 134 -14.16 -1.44 -16.48
C ARG A 134 -15.20 -1.08 -17.54
N ARG A 135 -15.11 -1.67 -18.74
CA ARG A 135 -16.09 -1.45 -19.80
C ARG A 135 -17.44 -2.05 -19.41
N LYS A 136 -18.34 -1.18 -18.93
CA LYS A 136 -19.71 -1.56 -18.50
C LYS A 136 -20.67 -1.77 -19.67
N ASP A 137 -20.34 -1.30 -20.87
CA ASP A 137 -21.19 -1.44 -22.06
C ASP A 137 -21.02 -2.84 -22.62
N GLY A 138 -21.82 -3.78 -22.12
CA GLY A 138 -21.77 -5.22 -22.41
C GLY A 138 -21.92 -5.62 -23.88
N SER A 139 -22.10 -4.68 -24.81
CA SER A 139 -22.31 -4.99 -26.23
C SER A 139 -21.02 -5.11 -27.06
N ASN A 140 -19.84 -4.66 -26.54
CA ASN A 140 -18.57 -4.70 -27.30
C ASN A 140 -17.34 -5.05 -26.45
N SER A 141 -17.52 -5.61 -25.26
CA SER A 141 -16.35 -6.11 -24.49
C SER A 141 -16.03 -7.54 -24.93
N PRO A 142 -14.79 -7.85 -25.37
CA PRO A 142 -14.41 -9.19 -25.78
C PRO A 142 -14.52 -10.22 -24.65
N ILE A 143 -14.55 -9.79 -23.38
CA ILE A 143 -14.76 -10.69 -22.24
C ILE A 143 -16.22 -10.77 -21.79
N GLY A 144 -17.11 -9.84 -22.24
CA GLY A 144 -18.45 -9.71 -21.67
C GLY A 144 -18.42 -9.24 -20.21
N ASN A 145 -19.24 -9.84 -19.35
CA ASN A 145 -19.27 -9.53 -17.93
C ASN A 145 -18.08 -10.19 -17.19
N PHE A 146 -17.34 -9.40 -16.44
CA PHE A 146 -16.22 -9.90 -15.62
C PHE A 146 -16.67 -10.98 -14.62
N ARG A 147 -15.91 -12.06 -14.49
CA ARG A 147 -16.18 -13.19 -13.61
C ARG A 147 -15.01 -13.53 -12.69
N LEU A 148 -13.80 -13.60 -13.25
CA LEU A 148 -12.63 -14.10 -12.52
C LEU A 148 -11.35 -13.40 -13.00
N LEU A 149 -10.51 -12.99 -12.05
CA LEU A 149 -9.12 -12.60 -12.29
C LEU A 149 -8.20 -13.67 -11.72
N THR A 150 -7.29 -14.17 -12.52
CA THR A 150 -6.26 -15.10 -12.07
C THR A 150 -4.89 -14.44 -12.17
N MET A 151 -4.03 -14.67 -11.19
CA MET A 151 -2.65 -14.23 -11.20
C MET A 151 -1.75 -15.39 -10.78
N GLU A 152 -0.78 -15.70 -11.62
CA GLU A 152 0.30 -16.63 -11.31
C GLU A 152 1.61 -15.85 -11.27
N ARG A 153 2.34 -16.00 -10.22
CA ARG A 153 3.65 -15.41 -10.05
C ARG A 153 4.64 -16.50 -9.68
N ALA A 154 5.54 -16.79 -10.61
CA ALA A 154 6.71 -17.59 -10.33
C ALA A 154 7.80 -16.68 -9.76
N VAL A 155 8.42 -17.06 -8.66
CA VAL A 155 9.43 -16.28 -7.95
C VAL A 155 10.66 -17.13 -7.79
N GLU A 156 11.83 -16.65 -8.22
CA GLU A 156 13.10 -17.25 -7.85
C GLU A 156 13.33 -17.09 -6.35
N GLY A 157 13.80 -18.16 -5.69
CA GLY A 157 13.98 -18.17 -4.24
C GLY A 157 14.90 -17.06 -3.70
N GLU A 158 15.85 -16.58 -4.52
CA GLU A 158 16.73 -15.46 -4.17
C GLU A 158 16.09 -14.07 -4.31
N VAL A 159 15.07 -13.91 -5.15
CA VAL A 159 14.39 -12.61 -5.35
C VAL A 159 13.40 -12.31 -4.21
N LEU A 160 12.95 -13.33 -3.51
CA LEU A 160 12.21 -13.15 -2.25
C LEU A 160 13.10 -12.61 -1.12
N ASP A 161 14.42 -12.69 -1.23
CA ASP A 161 15.34 -12.17 -0.22
C ASP A 161 15.17 -10.65 0.01
N GLY A 162 14.76 -9.89 -0.96
CA GLY A 162 14.40 -8.48 -0.78
C GLY A 162 13.09 -8.26 -0.01
N VAL A 163 12.18 -9.23 -0.04
CA VAL A 163 10.86 -9.20 0.60
C VAL A 163 10.83 -10.09 1.85
N TRP A 164 11.67 -11.13 1.89
CA TRP A 164 11.71 -12.16 2.92
C TRP A 164 13.00 -12.08 3.74
N ILE A 165 13.20 -10.99 4.45
CA ILE A 165 14.33 -10.87 5.38
C ILE A 165 14.09 -11.82 6.55
N ALA A 166 15.11 -12.59 6.92
CA ALA A 166 15.05 -13.54 8.02
C ALA A 166 14.41 -12.94 9.28
N GLY A 167 13.35 -13.56 9.77
CA GLY A 167 12.59 -13.09 10.94
C GLY A 167 11.46 -12.10 10.64
N HIS A 168 11.22 -11.76 9.37
CA HIS A 168 10.10 -10.89 8.96
C HIS A 168 9.04 -11.70 8.21
N LYS A 169 7.78 -11.38 8.46
CA LYS A 169 6.65 -12.03 7.77
C LYS A 169 6.59 -11.50 6.33
N PRO A 170 6.51 -12.38 5.34
CA PRO A 170 6.45 -11.97 3.94
C PRO A 170 5.19 -11.17 3.61
N SER A 171 5.31 -10.23 2.69
CA SER A 171 4.17 -9.53 2.10
C SER A 171 3.78 -10.18 0.78
N PHE A 172 2.47 -10.24 0.48
CA PHE A 172 2.01 -10.71 -0.81
C PHE A 172 2.24 -9.64 -1.86
N PRO A 173 2.97 -9.94 -2.92
CA PRO A 173 3.12 -8.99 -4.00
C PRO A 173 1.85 -8.96 -4.87
N GLY A 174 1.47 -7.76 -5.33
CA GLY A 174 0.45 -7.60 -6.35
C GLY A 174 -0.96 -7.30 -5.86
N TRP A 175 -1.17 -6.94 -4.59
CA TRP A 175 -2.46 -6.47 -4.11
C TRP A 175 -2.97 -5.24 -4.86
N ASP A 176 -2.07 -4.32 -5.14
CA ASP A 176 -2.32 -3.11 -5.92
C ASP A 176 -2.70 -3.42 -7.37
N ILE A 177 -2.10 -4.45 -7.98
CA ILE A 177 -2.48 -4.95 -9.31
C ILE A 177 -3.90 -5.51 -9.30
N LEU A 178 -4.21 -6.40 -8.35
CA LEU A 178 -5.55 -6.99 -8.23
C LEU A 178 -6.63 -5.91 -8.07
N ARG A 179 -6.38 -4.93 -7.20
CA ARG A 179 -7.30 -3.81 -6.96
C ARG A 179 -7.41 -2.88 -8.17
N THR A 180 -6.32 -2.66 -8.90
CA THR A 180 -6.32 -1.85 -10.12
C THR A 180 -7.16 -2.49 -11.22
N VAL A 181 -7.10 -3.81 -11.36
CA VAL A 181 -7.84 -4.57 -12.40
C VAL A 181 -9.27 -4.86 -11.97
N GLY A 182 -9.47 -5.42 -10.77
CA GLY A 182 -10.75 -5.97 -10.34
C GLY A 182 -11.59 -5.09 -9.42
N SER A 183 -11.07 -3.97 -8.93
CA SER A 183 -11.65 -3.08 -7.89
C SER A 183 -11.26 -3.46 -6.46
N GLU A 184 -11.89 -2.83 -5.45
CA GLU A 184 -11.63 -3.14 -4.04
C GLU A 184 -11.99 -4.58 -3.70
N ILE A 185 -11.18 -5.18 -2.81
CA ILE A 185 -11.33 -6.56 -2.36
C ILE A 185 -12.19 -6.57 -1.09
N GLN A 186 -13.32 -7.29 -1.16
CA GLN A 186 -14.27 -7.43 -0.05
C GLN A 186 -13.92 -8.59 0.87
N GLU A 187 -13.43 -9.69 0.32
CA GLU A 187 -13.18 -10.92 1.06
C GLU A 187 -11.90 -11.58 0.55
N VAL A 188 -11.09 -12.09 1.48
CA VAL A 188 -9.87 -12.81 1.17
C VAL A 188 -9.73 -14.07 2.03
N SER A 189 -9.26 -15.13 1.41
CA SER A 189 -8.82 -16.39 2.04
C SER A 189 -7.47 -16.77 1.48
N ALA A 190 -6.60 -17.32 2.31
CA ALA A 190 -5.31 -17.82 1.86
C ALA A 190 -5.05 -19.22 2.40
N PHE A 191 -4.31 -20.00 1.61
CA PHE A 191 -3.94 -21.37 1.87
C PHE A 191 -2.44 -21.51 1.66
N ALA A 192 -1.74 -22.09 2.61
CA ALA A 192 -0.36 -22.49 2.53
C ALA A 192 -0.25 -23.95 2.94
N GLU A 193 0.86 -24.61 2.62
CA GLU A 193 1.10 -26.00 3.00
C GLU A 193 1.26 -26.11 4.52
N ALA A 194 1.97 -25.18 5.15
CA ALA A 194 2.14 -25.07 6.58
C ALA A 194 1.05 -24.19 7.25
N GLU A 195 1.07 -24.14 8.57
CA GLU A 195 0.18 -23.26 9.38
C GLU A 195 0.60 -21.79 9.35
N GLU A 196 1.83 -21.52 8.88
CA GLU A 196 2.38 -20.19 8.65
C GLU A 196 2.97 -20.11 7.24
N PHE A 197 3.05 -18.90 6.69
CA PHE A 197 3.76 -18.72 5.44
C PHE A 197 5.24 -18.99 5.62
N ARG A 198 5.77 -19.90 4.81
CA ARG A 198 7.20 -20.20 4.75
C ARG A 198 7.74 -19.86 3.38
N GLU A 199 8.98 -19.43 3.41
CA GLU A 199 9.76 -19.22 2.20
C GLU A 199 9.85 -20.51 1.39
N GLY A 200 9.69 -20.40 0.06
CA GLY A 200 9.81 -21.54 -0.82
C GLY A 200 8.60 -22.49 -0.86
N GLU A 201 7.53 -22.21 -0.11
CA GLU A 201 6.28 -22.98 -0.20
C GLU A 201 5.26 -22.31 -1.12
N PRO A 202 4.44 -23.09 -1.84
CA PRO A 202 3.38 -22.54 -2.66
C PRO A 202 2.29 -21.91 -1.79
N VAL A 203 1.78 -20.76 -2.21
CA VAL A 203 0.67 -20.08 -1.55
C VAL A 203 -0.43 -19.82 -2.55
N LEU A 204 -1.65 -20.17 -2.17
CA LEU A 204 -2.87 -19.82 -2.87
C LEU A 204 -3.64 -18.78 -2.09
N VAL A 205 -3.95 -17.66 -2.74
CA VAL A 205 -4.85 -16.64 -2.21
C VAL A 205 -6.07 -16.56 -3.10
N ALA A 206 -7.26 -16.50 -2.54
CA ALA A 206 -8.50 -16.36 -3.27
C ALA A 206 -9.44 -15.38 -2.57
N GLY A 207 -10.35 -14.76 -3.33
CA GLY A 207 -11.29 -13.83 -2.73
C GLY A 207 -12.31 -13.28 -3.70
N ARG A 208 -13.00 -12.22 -3.26
CA ARG A 208 -14.09 -11.57 -3.97
C ARG A 208 -13.85 -10.06 -4.02
N PHE A 209 -14.18 -9.46 -5.16
CA PHE A 209 -14.21 -8.02 -5.33
C PHE A 209 -15.57 -7.43 -4.89
N GLU A 210 -15.57 -6.20 -4.38
CA GLU A 210 -16.80 -5.49 -3.99
C GLU A 210 -17.78 -5.29 -5.15
N GLN A 211 -17.26 -5.00 -6.35
CA GLN A 211 -18.08 -4.81 -7.54
C GLN A 211 -18.50 -6.11 -8.23
N GLY A 212 -18.21 -7.24 -7.59
CA GLY A 212 -18.46 -8.57 -8.11
C GLY A 212 -17.26 -9.16 -8.85
N GLY A 213 -17.31 -10.48 -9.08
CA GLY A 213 -16.20 -11.25 -9.59
C GLY A 213 -15.31 -11.82 -8.49
N LEU A 214 -14.57 -12.86 -8.84
CA LEU A 214 -13.64 -13.55 -7.94
C LEU A 214 -12.21 -13.31 -8.40
N PHE A 215 -11.27 -13.60 -7.51
CA PHE A 215 -9.86 -13.71 -7.89
C PHE A 215 -9.20 -14.90 -7.22
N HIS A 216 -8.12 -15.38 -7.84
CA HIS A 216 -7.16 -16.23 -7.18
C HIS A 216 -5.74 -15.91 -7.63
N VAL A 217 -4.80 -16.04 -6.71
CA VAL A 217 -3.38 -15.80 -6.92
C VAL A 217 -2.63 -17.04 -6.52
N HIS A 218 -1.75 -17.51 -7.40
CA HIS A 218 -0.80 -18.56 -7.12
C HIS A 218 0.60 -17.97 -7.03
N LEU A 219 1.21 -18.10 -5.87
CA LEU A 219 2.64 -17.83 -5.69
C LEU A 219 3.38 -19.15 -5.75
N LEU A 220 4.17 -19.32 -6.80
CA LEU A 220 4.89 -20.57 -7.09
C LEU A 220 6.38 -20.34 -6.85
N PRO A 221 6.98 -20.98 -5.84
CA PRO A 221 8.43 -20.98 -5.68
C PRO A 221 9.09 -21.83 -6.78
N HIS A 222 10.34 -21.56 -7.11
CA HIS A 222 11.24 -22.44 -7.87
C HIS A 222 11.14 -22.47 -9.40
N GLU A 223 10.57 -21.47 -10.05
CA GLU A 223 10.84 -21.34 -11.48
C GLU A 223 12.17 -20.61 -11.73
N ARG A 224 12.96 -21.12 -12.70
CA ARG A 224 14.25 -20.55 -13.09
C ARG A 224 14.18 -19.15 -13.71
N ARG A 225 12.98 -18.63 -13.95
CA ARG A 225 12.74 -17.28 -14.48
C ARG A 225 11.52 -16.68 -13.81
N PRO A 226 11.62 -15.48 -13.25
CA PRO A 226 10.46 -14.81 -12.73
C PRO A 226 9.51 -14.53 -13.89
N SER A 227 8.38 -15.22 -13.93
CA SER A 227 7.33 -14.98 -14.91
C SER A 227 6.03 -14.67 -14.19
N TRP A 228 5.29 -13.70 -14.74
CA TRP A 228 3.97 -13.38 -14.24
C TRP A 228 2.94 -13.62 -15.35
N ARG A 229 1.84 -14.20 -14.97
CA ARG A 229 0.68 -14.37 -15.83
C ARG A 229 -0.55 -13.86 -15.12
N LEU A 230 -1.27 -12.95 -15.76
CA LEU A 230 -2.58 -12.50 -15.32
C LEU A 230 -3.60 -12.89 -16.39
N ALA A 231 -4.79 -13.33 -15.97
CA ALA A 231 -5.87 -13.53 -16.92
C ALA A 231 -7.18 -13.02 -16.34
N VAL A 232 -7.89 -12.26 -17.14
CA VAL A 232 -9.27 -11.83 -16.88
C VAL A 232 -10.20 -12.71 -17.68
N ILE A 233 -11.13 -13.37 -16.99
CA ILE A 233 -12.12 -14.26 -17.57
C ILE A 233 -13.49 -13.64 -17.35
N GLY A 234 -14.24 -13.52 -18.42
CA GLY A 234 -15.60 -13.03 -18.38
C GLY A 234 -16.61 -14.03 -18.90
N SER A 235 -17.84 -13.59 -19.15
CA SER A 235 -18.92 -14.44 -19.66
C SER A 235 -18.80 -14.79 -21.15
N ALA A 236 -18.03 -14.01 -21.93
CA ALA A 236 -17.90 -14.16 -23.38
C ALA A 236 -16.48 -14.50 -23.84
N GLY A 237 -15.45 -14.27 -23.02
CA GLY A 237 -14.09 -14.49 -23.42
C GLY A 237 -13.07 -14.33 -22.30
N ARG A 238 -11.79 -14.35 -22.70
CA ARG A 238 -10.62 -14.28 -21.83
C ARG A 238 -9.58 -13.33 -22.42
N VAL A 239 -8.92 -12.57 -21.56
CA VAL A 239 -7.76 -11.75 -21.87
C VAL A 239 -6.60 -12.21 -21.01
N GLU A 240 -5.45 -12.45 -21.59
CA GLU A 240 -4.23 -12.88 -20.90
C GLU A 240 -3.12 -11.84 -21.04
N LEU A 241 -2.47 -11.54 -19.93
CA LEU A 241 -1.30 -10.68 -19.85
C LEU A 241 -0.12 -11.48 -19.30
N LEU A 242 0.96 -11.54 -20.05
CA LEU A 242 2.18 -12.27 -19.73
C LEU A 242 3.36 -11.30 -19.53
N PHE A 243 4.13 -11.54 -18.49
CA PHE A 243 5.42 -10.90 -18.22
C PHE A 243 6.50 -12.00 -18.17
N PRO A 244 7.12 -12.36 -19.30
CA PRO A 244 8.01 -13.52 -19.34
C PRO A 244 9.35 -13.33 -18.62
N GLN A 245 9.70 -12.10 -18.24
CA GLN A 245 10.97 -11.74 -17.57
C GLN A 245 10.74 -10.90 -16.32
N GLY A 246 9.55 -11.00 -15.71
CA GLY A 246 9.14 -10.14 -14.61
C GLY A 246 8.47 -8.85 -15.08
N TRP A 247 7.92 -8.11 -14.16
CA TRP A 247 7.00 -7.01 -14.40
C TRP A 247 7.62 -5.74 -15.05
N ASN A 248 8.93 -5.55 -14.94
CA ASN A 248 9.67 -4.47 -15.61
C ASN A 248 10.20 -4.85 -17.00
N GLY A 249 10.06 -6.10 -17.39
CA GLY A 249 10.43 -6.62 -18.70
C GLY A 249 9.33 -6.42 -19.76
N PRO A 250 9.46 -7.10 -20.89
CA PRO A 250 8.43 -7.07 -21.93
C PRO A 250 7.12 -7.66 -21.42
N ALA A 251 5.99 -7.07 -21.85
CA ALA A 251 4.64 -7.55 -21.55
C ALA A 251 3.89 -7.86 -22.83
N ILE A 252 3.10 -8.92 -22.83
CA ILE A 252 2.32 -9.40 -23.96
C ILE A 252 0.87 -9.59 -23.50
N LEU A 253 -0.06 -8.89 -24.13
CA LEU A 253 -1.49 -8.98 -23.86
C LEU A 253 -2.20 -9.64 -25.05
N ASN A 254 -2.86 -10.76 -24.79
CA ASN A 254 -3.55 -11.55 -25.80
C ASN A 254 -5.04 -11.66 -25.50
N TRP A 255 -5.90 -11.49 -26.52
CA TRP A 255 -7.34 -11.77 -26.42
C TRP A 255 -7.92 -12.14 -27.78
N ALA A 256 -9.10 -12.76 -27.76
CA ALA A 256 -9.92 -12.93 -28.95
C ALA A 256 -11.13 -12.01 -28.87
N ASP A 257 -11.54 -11.43 -29.99
CA ASP A 257 -12.77 -10.65 -30.07
C ASP A 257 -14.02 -11.54 -30.28
N ALA A 258 -15.18 -10.90 -30.45
CA ALA A 258 -16.45 -11.61 -30.64
C ALA A 258 -16.51 -12.43 -31.95
N ASP A 259 -15.73 -12.07 -32.95
CA ASP A 259 -15.61 -12.74 -34.24
C ASP A 259 -14.58 -13.88 -34.21
N GLY A 260 -13.87 -14.03 -33.10
CA GLY A 260 -12.84 -15.04 -32.89
C GLY A 260 -11.48 -14.67 -33.46
N GLU A 261 -11.28 -13.41 -33.90
CA GLU A 261 -9.97 -12.90 -34.29
C GLU A 261 -9.09 -12.69 -33.04
N THR A 262 -7.88 -13.20 -33.13
CA THR A 262 -6.89 -13.06 -32.06
C THR A 262 -6.13 -11.74 -32.19
N HIS A 263 -6.04 -11.01 -31.10
CA HIS A 263 -5.33 -9.76 -31.01
C HIS A 263 -4.17 -9.88 -30.01
N GLU A 264 -3.07 -9.20 -30.34
CA GLU A 264 -1.89 -9.12 -29.48
C GLU A 264 -1.44 -7.66 -29.35
N GLU A 265 -1.24 -7.22 -28.14
CA GLU A 265 -0.57 -5.94 -27.83
C GLU A 265 0.75 -6.25 -27.10
N TYR A 266 1.81 -5.51 -27.44
CA TYR A 266 3.15 -5.74 -26.93
C TYR A 266 3.73 -4.45 -26.35
N TRP A 267 4.32 -4.54 -25.14
CA TRP A 267 5.11 -3.50 -24.49
C TRP A 267 6.54 -4.00 -24.35
N GLN A 268 7.49 -3.15 -24.72
CA GLN A 268 8.90 -3.38 -24.44
C GLN A 268 9.22 -3.04 -22.99
N TYR A 269 10.49 -2.82 -22.70
CA TYR A 269 10.94 -2.36 -21.37
C TYR A 269 10.15 -1.13 -20.92
N TRP A 270 9.73 -1.15 -19.67
CA TRP A 270 9.02 -0.05 -19.01
C TRP A 270 9.78 0.38 -17.75
N ASP A 271 9.97 1.71 -17.59
CA ASP A 271 10.59 2.26 -16.38
C ASP A 271 9.52 2.62 -15.34
N PRO A 272 9.47 1.88 -14.23
CA PRO A 272 8.48 2.09 -13.17
C PRO A 272 8.70 3.40 -12.42
N TRP A 273 9.94 3.81 -12.30
CA TRP A 273 10.33 4.92 -11.45
C TRP A 273 9.91 6.25 -12.06
N LEU A 274 9.98 6.41 -13.36
CA LEU A 274 9.49 7.60 -14.07
C LEU A 274 8.00 7.82 -13.82
N ALA A 275 7.19 6.75 -13.83
CA ALA A 275 5.76 6.86 -13.55
C ALA A 275 5.47 7.32 -12.11
N LEU A 276 6.29 6.88 -11.14
CA LEU A 276 6.19 7.34 -9.74
C LEU A 276 6.68 8.78 -9.57
N ILE A 277 7.73 9.19 -10.28
CA ILE A 277 8.21 10.59 -10.29
C ILE A 277 7.11 11.51 -10.79
N ASP A 278 6.48 11.18 -11.92
CA ASP A 278 5.38 11.96 -12.47
C ASP A 278 4.18 12.04 -11.48
N THR A 279 3.85 10.93 -10.81
CA THR A 279 2.80 10.91 -9.77
C THR A 279 3.15 11.83 -8.61
N PHE A 280 4.40 11.80 -8.14
CA PHE A 280 4.88 12.64 -7.06
C PHE A 280 4.86 14.14 -7.44
N GLU A 281 5.34 14.48 -8.63
CA GLU A 281 5.35 15.86 -9.12
C GLU A 281 3.93 16.43 -9.31
N GLN A 282 3.00 15.61 -9.77
CA GLN A 282 1.59 16.01 -9.90
C GLN A 282 0.96 16.25 -8.53
N ALA A 283 1.30 15.44 -7.54
CA ALA A 283 0.87 15.64 -6.16
C ALA A 283 1.41 16.97 -5.58
N LEU A 284 2.67 17.32 -5.89
CA LEU A 284 3.28 18.61 -5.50
C LEU A 284 2.54 19.80 -6.12
N GLN A 285 2.14 19.69 -7.37
CA GLN A 285 1.48 20.77 -8.08
C GLN A 285 -0.01 20.93 -7.73
N ARG A 286 -0.60 19.98 -6.97
CA ARG A 286 -2.04 19.89 -6.66
C ARG A 286 -2.94 19.97 -7.91
N VAL A 287 -2.41 19.56 -9.07
CA VAL A 287 -3.06 19.79 -10.38
C VAL A 287 -4.17 18.79 -10.66
N SER A 288 -4.17 17.62 -10.00
CA SER A 288 -5.11 16.55 -10.34
C SER A 288 -6.29 16.47 -9.38
N GLN A 289 -7.50 16.68 -9.89
CA GLN A 289 -8.75 16.31 -9.21
C GLN A 289 -9.02 14.80 -9.28
N THR A 290 -8.30 14.08 -10.13
CA THR A 290 -8.37 12.62 -10.25
C THR A 290 -7.28 11.98 -9.40
N ARG A 291 -7.71 11.15 -8.46
CA ARG A 291 -6.82 10.35 -7.60
C ARG A 291 -5.97 9.44 -8.48
N GLN A 292 -4.69 9.74 -8.60
CA GLN A 292 -3.76 8.89 -9.33
C GLN A 292 -3.17 7.84 -8.37
N SER A 293 -3.23 6.57 -8.77
CA SER A 293 -2.57 5.47 -8.08
C SER A 293 -1.10 5.37 -8.55
N PRO A 294 -0.16 5.01 -7.65
CA PRO A 294 -0.40 4.63 -6.27
C PRO A 294 -0.58 5.82 -5.33
N THR A 295 -1.43 5.65 -4.34
CA THR A 295 -1.63 6.57 -3.21
C THR A 295 -1.22 5.90 -1.91
N TRP A 296 -1.07 6.67 -0.83
CA TRP A 296 -0.80 6.06 0.48
C TRP A 296 -1.91 5.13 0.96
N GLN A 297 -3.16 5.36 0.53
CA GLN A 297 -4.27 4.46 0.80
C GLN A 297 -4.07 3.07 0.17
N ASP A 298 -3.39 3.00 -0.97
CA ASP A 298 -3.09 1.71 -1.62
C ASP A 298 -2.09 0.90 -0.78
N ALA A 299 -1.12 1.56 -0.13
CA ALA A 299 -0.21 0.91 0.81
C ALA A 299 -0.93 0.39 2.07
N ILE A 300 -1.84 1.19 2.64
CA ILE A 300 -2.66 0.77 3.77
C ILE A 300 -3.46 -0.48 3.40
N ARG A 301 -4.15 -0.46 2.25
CA ARG A 301 -4.97 -1.59 1.79
C ARG A 301 -4.15 -2.84 1.52
N ALA A 302 -2.96 -2.69 0.95
CA ALA A 302 -2.05 -3.83 0.75
C ALA A 302 -1.69 -4.50 2.08
N LEU A 303 -1.38 -3.72 3.11
CA LEU A 303 -1.06 -4.24 4.45
C LEU A 303 -2.26 -4.89 5.14
N GLU A 304 -3.47 -4.31 5.02
CA GLU A 304 -4.69 -4.90 5.55
C GLU A 304 -5.01 -6.25 4.90
N LEU A 305 -4.82 -6.34 3.58
CA LEU A 305 -5.01 -7.57 2.81
C LEU A 305 -3.98 -8.63 3.19
N ASP A 306 -2.72 -8.22 3.37
CA ASP A 306 -1.66 -9.11 3.87
C ASP A 306 -1.99 -9.69 5.24
N ASP A 307 -2.40 -8.84 6.18
CA ASP A 307 -2.75 -9.26 7.53
C ASP A 307 -3.99 -10.18 7.52
N ALA A 308 -4.99 -9.86 6.69
CA ALA A 308 -6.17 -10.69 6.52
C ALA A 308 -5.84 -12.07 5.91
N ALA A 309 -4.97 -12.10 4.89
CA ALA A 309 -4.51 -13.33 4.25
C ALA A 309 -3.73 -14.21 5.24
N ARG A 310 -2.79 -13.63 6.00
CA ARG A 310 -2.04 -14.33 7.06
C ARG A 310 -2.95 -14.92 8.12
N ARG A 311 -3.89 -14.13 8.65
CA ARG A 311 -4.90 -14.62 9.59
C ARG A 311 -5.76 -15.72 9.00
N GLY A 312 -6.01 -15.68 7.68
CA GLY A 312 -6.71 -16.73 6.95
C GLY A 312 -5.99 -18.07 7.05
N VAL A 313 -4.68 -18.10 6.84
CA VAL A 313 -3.84 -19.31 6.98
C VAL A 313 -3.79 -19.77 8.43
N GLU A 314 -3.41 -18.91 9.38
CA GLU A 314 -3.27 -19.25 10.80
C GLU A 314 -4.57 -19.78 11.42
N LYS A 315 -5.71 -19.18 11.06
CA LYS A 315 -7.03 -19.51 11.64
C LYS A 315 -7.88 -20.41 10.75
N ARG A 316 -7.42 -20.73 9.54
CA ARG A 316 -8.17 -21.48 8.51
C ARG A 316 -9.57 -20.89 8.27
N ARG A 317 -9.66 -19.57 8.14
CA ARG A 317 -10.89 -18.81 7.96
C ARG A 317 -10.74 -17.76 6.87
N SER A 318 -11.84 -17.49 6.15
CA SER A 318 -11.93 -16.30 5.32
C SER A 318 -12.09 -15.04 6.18
N SER A 319 -11.52 -13.93 5.72
CA SER A 319 -11.66 -12.62 6.36
C SER A 319 -12.47 -11.70 5.45
N VAL A 320 -13.56 -11.15 5.99
CA VAL A 320 -14.33 -10.08 5.35
C VAL A 320 -13.68 -8.75 5.71
N LEU A 321 -13.44 -7.91 4.73
CA LEU A 321 -12.79 -6.62 4.88
C LEU A 321 -13.82 -5.51 4.66
N GLU A 322 -13.96 -4.64 5.65
CA GLU A 322 -14.71 -3.39 5.48
C GLU A 322 -13.75 -2.32 4.97
N TYR A 323 -14.06 -1.77 3.81
CA TYR A 323 -13.30 -0.64 3.28
C TYR A 323 -13.55 0.59 4.15
N GLN A 324 -12.49 1.11 4.75
CA GLN A 324 -12.53 2.38 5.45
C GLN A 324 -11.41 3.28 4.90
N GLU A 325 -11.78 4.42 4.35
CA GLU A 325 -10.77 5.43 4.04
C GLU A 325 -10.16 5.95 5.34
N ALA A 326 -8.84 6.16 5.36
CA ALA A 326 -8.15 6.83 6.44
C ALA A 326 -8.51 8.33 6.44
N THR A 327 -9.73 8.64 6.90
CA THR A 327 -10.26 9.99 7.02
C THR A 327 -10.19 10.44 8.48
N GLU A 328 -10.24 11.77 8.71
CA GLU A 328 -10.38 12.35 10.05
C GLU A 328 -11.56 11.74 10.83
N GLU A 329 -12.60 11.31 10.13
CA GLU A 329 -13.78 10.68 10.73
C GLU A 329 -13.45 9.33 11.38
N VAL A 330 -12.56 8.53 10.80
CA VAL A 330 -12.12 7.24 11.34
C VAL A 330 -11.23 7.47 12.56
N GLY A 331 -10.31 8.43 12.48
CA GLY A 331 -9.49 8.85 13.63
C GLY A 331 -10.35 9.39 14.77
N PHE A 332 -11.34 10.21 14.46
CA PHE A 332 -12.29 10.76 15.46
C PHE A 332 -13.15 9.66 16.11
N LYS A 333 -13.66 8.69 15.33
CA LYS A 333 -14.41 7.54 15.87
C LYS A 333 -13.56 6.70 16.82
N GLY A 334 -12.30 6.43 16.47
CA GLY A 334 -11.36 5.71 17.32
C GLY A 334 -11.09 6.43 18.64
N THR A 335 -10.80 7.73 18.57
CA THR A 335 -10.55 8.58 19.74
C THR A 335 -11.81 8.69 20.62
N MET A 336 -12.98 8.86 20.04
CA MET A 336 -14.26 8.90 20.76
C MET A 336 -14.59 7.57 21.46
N THR A 337 -14.25 6.44 20.84
CA THR A 337 -14.44 5.12 21.47
C THR A 337 -13.52 4.98 22.69
N LEU A 338 -12.26 5.39 22.59
CA LEU A 338 -11.28 5.33 23.65
C LEU A 338 -11.66 6.25 24.81
N VAL A 339 -12.08 7.48 24.53
CA VAL A 339 -12.58 8.43 25.52
C VAL A 339 -13.86 7.90 26.18
N GLY A 340 -14.78 7.33 25.40
CA GLY A 340 -16.01 6.72 25.92
C GLY A 340 -15.73 5.57 26.90
N CYS A 341 -14.82 4.66 26.53
CA CYS A 341 -14.38 3.57 27.42
C CYS A 341 -13.73 4.11 28.68
N SER A 342 -12.86 5.11 28.58
CA SER A 342 -12.18 5.71 29.74
C SER A 342 -13.17 6.36 30.71
N LEU A 343 -14.22 7.02 30.20
CA LEU A 343 -15.27 7.64 31.02
C LEU A 343 -16.12 6.57 31.73
N ILE A 344 -16.45 5.47 31.05
CA ILE A 344 -17.19 4.36 31.67
C ILE A 344 -16.37 3.75 32.84
N TRP A 345 -15.07 3.49 32.59
CA TRP A 345 -14.19 3.01 33.65
C TRP A 345 -14.03 4.02 34.80
N GLY A 346 -14.00 5.31 34.49
CA GLY A 346 -13.98 6.39 35.48
C GLY A 346 -15.22 6.40 36.36
N VAL A 347 -16.41 6.25 35.76
CA VAL A 347 -17.68 6.13 36.50
C VAL A 347 -17.68 4.90 37.39
N LEU A 348 -17.22 3.77 36.89
CA LEU A 348 -17.19 2.50 37.64
C LEU A 348 -16.22 2.60 38.85
N LEU A 349 -15.06 3.23 38.64
CA LEU A 349 -14.11 3.49 39.70
C LEU A 349 -14.68 4.45 40.77
N LEU A 350 -15.38 5.52 40.37
CA LEU A 350 -16.04 6.45 41.28
C LEU A 350 -17.16 5.79 42.06
N LEU A 351 -17.92 4.86 41.46
CA LEU A 351 -18.92 4.06 42.16
C LEU A 351 -18.31 3.19 43.27
N ILE A 352 -17.19 2.53 42.96
CA ILE A 352 -16.48 1.70 43.95
C ILE A 352 -15.95 2.59 45.10
N LEU A 353 -15.32 3.73 44.77
CA LEU A 353 -14.77 4.65 45.78
C LEU A 353 -15.86 5.36 46.57
N SER A 354 -17.06 5.55 46.03
CA SER A 354 -18.19 6.19 46.72
C SER A 354 -18.70 5.37 47.92
N VAL A 355 -18.41 4.07 47.93
CA VAL A 355 -18.71 3.19 49.09
C VAL A 355 -17.90 3.64 50.34
N TRP A 356 -16.66 4.12 50.09
CA TRP A 356 -15.76 4.54 51.20
C TRP A 356 -15.86 6.06 51.47
N TRP A 357 -16.14 6.86 50.41
CA TRP A 357 -16.31 8.32 50.51
C TRP A 357 -17.55 8.78 49.73
N PRO A 358 -18.72 8.88 50.41
CA PRO A 358 -20.00 9.19 49.75
C PRO A 358 -20.02 10.51 48.96
N LYS A 359 -19.15 11.46 49.29
CA LYS A 359 -19.03 12.75 48.56
C LYS A 359 -18.50 12.59 47.12
N LEU A 360 -17.76 11.53 46.85
CA LEU A 360 -17.27 11.23 45.50
C LEU A 360 -18.36 10.80 44.54
N GLY A 361 -19.47 10.26 45.05
CA GLY A 361 -20.63 9.92 44.21
C GLY A 361 -21.26 11.12 43.50
N LEU A 362 -21.10 12.34 44.03
CA LEU A 362 -21.58 13.57 43.38
C LEU A 362 -20.85 13.89 42.08
N LEU A 363 -19.63 13.36 41.87
CA LEU A 363 -18.84 13.56 40.65
C LEU A 363 -19.32 12.67 39.49
N ILE A 364 -20.14 11.67 39.73
CA ILE A 364 -20.69 10.78 38.73
C ILE A 364 -21.62 11.54 37.77
N VAL A 365 -22.45 12.42 38.32
CA VAL A 365 -23.44 13.19 37.53
C VAL A 365 -22.75 14.08 36.46
N PRO A 366 -21.79 14.93 36.79
CA PRO A 366 -21.09 15.73 35.77
C PRO A 366 -20.32 14.86 34.74
N LEU A 367 -19.81 13.69 35.16
CA LEU A 367 -19.13 12.78 34.25
C LEU A 367 -20.10 12.15 33.22
N ILE A 368 -21.29 11.79 33.65
CA ILE A 368 -22.36 11.30 32.76
C ILE A 368 -22.84 12.41 31.82
N VAL A 369 -23.00 13.63 32.32
CA VAL A 369 -23.38 14.78 31.49
C VAL A 369 -22.32 15.07 30.43
N LEU A 370 -21.03 14.99 30.78
CA LEU A 370 -19.90 15.12 29.86
C LEU A 370 -19.95 14.03 28.80
N PHE A 371 -20.18 12.79 29.17
CA PHE A 371 -20.30 11.64 28.26
C PHE A 371 -21.45 11.84 27.26
N LEU A 372 -22.63 12.26 27.75
CA LEU A 372 -23.79 12.53 26.89
C LEU A 372 -23.53 13.73 25.95
N GLY A 373 -22.84 14.77 26.44
CA GLY A 373 -22.44 15.92 25.62
C GLY A 373 -21.49 15.53 24.48
N LEU A 374 -20.51 14.67 24.77
CA LEU A 374 -19.60 14.14 23.76
C LEU A 374 -20.33 13.25 22.72
N GLN A 375 -21.32 12.49 23.15
CA GLN A 375 -22.17 11.73 22.24
C GLN A 375 -23.02 12.61 21.32
N LEU A 376 -23.51 13.75 21.80
CA LEU A 376 -24.24 14.74 21.01
C LEU A 376 -23.35 15.38 19.92
N LEU A 377 -22.07 15.63 20.21
CA LEU A 377 -21.11 16.12 19.23
C LEU A 377 -20.99 15.19 18.00
N ARG A 378 -21.19 13.89 18.17
CA ARG A 378 -21.20 12.92 17.07
C ARG A 378 -22.28 13.21 16.01
N TYR A 379 -23.39 13.84 16.38
CA TYR A 379 -24.47 14.21 15.45
C TYR A 379 -24.21 15.53 14.74
N LEU A 380 -23.26 16.33 15.21
CA LEU A 380 -22.89 17.63 14.62
C LEU A 380 -21.83 17.51 13.53
N VAL A 381 -21.13 16.36 13.43
CA VAL A 381 -20.18 16.10 12.34
C VAL A 381 -20.99 15.80 11.06
N PRO A 382 -20.91 16.64 10.02
CA PRO A 382 -21.69 16.44 8.82
C PRO A 382 -21.24 15.15 8.12
N LYS A 383 -22.20 14.23 7.89
CA LYS A 383 -21.98 13.10 6.98
C LYS A 383 -21.66 13.67 5.60
N GLN A 384 -20.43 13.54 5.16
CA GLN A 384 -20.11 13.76 3.74
C GLN A 384 -20.94 12.78 2.92
N ARG A 385 -21.84 13.34 2.11
CA ARG A 385 -22.63 12.57 1.15
C ARG A 385 -21.66 11.97 0.13
N GLU A 386 -21.66 10.66 0.04
CA GLU A 386 -21.16 9.94 -1.12
C GLU A 386 -21.69 10.59 -2.41
N LYS A 387 -20.74 11.01 -3.25
CA LYS A 387 -20.99 11.32 -4.66
C LYS A 387 -20.10 10.43 -5.51
#